data_070e1bff5c5bdaebd50d80ed5b1f58ec
#
_entry.id   070e1bff5c5bdaebd50d80ed5b1f58ec
#
_cell.length_a   1.000
_cell.length_b   1.000
_cell.length_c   1.000
_cell.angle_alpha   90.00
_cell.angle_beta   90.00
_cell.angle_gamma   90.00
#
_symmetry.space_group_name_H-M   'P 1'
#
loop_
_entity.id
_entity.type
_entity.pdbx_description
1 polymer ?
#
loop_
_entity_poly.entity_id
_entity_poly.type
_entity_poly.pdbx_seq_one_letter_code
_entity_poly.pdbx_strand_id
1 'polypeptide(L)'
;MKSDILKFNTQLRKKEITPDQLVKDSLKLINKYHWTNAYLYVNEQRVNEKVNNFDHNIVNNSLLAYIPYSLKDNISTKGITTTGGSRFLEHYIPPYDATVYKILENLNALMVAKVNMDEFGLGGTGLYSGFGYTHHPISKKYAPGGSSSGSAISVANNSVVFSVATDTGDSVRRPASLVGIVGFKPTYGSISRYGVYPYAPSMDHVAIFTRNVTDVAIVTDALSQFDPKDFTSQKRSKSLLNHLLEPDLNQKKIRLGYYKNLEPCMYEDILTAWKKVIDFLYKTNKFEIVELEFDIELLKAVLPTYQILSFPEANSCYANLTGIPFGEKVEGESYEQKVINARTKLLGNQIKRRFTIGAYITLAENYEPLFKKAQKARRMIVDHFEQSKKDVDVVFGLGASNFAAAIEDYKQGLADTNLIDDFLSIANFGGHPSITIPMIKNRDNLTVGLNLVSNQFNDDLIIKTAYLIETELDKNGGNINA
;
A
#
# COMPACT_ATOMS: atom_id res chain seq x y z
N MET A 1 -12.54 19.15 -9.57
CA MET A 1 -11.49 18.26 -9.09
C MET A 1 -11.79 17.89 -7.63
N LYS A 2 -11.93 16.61 -7.33
CA LYS A 2 -12.18 16.10 -5.99
C LYS A 2 -10.85 16.00 -5.25
N SER A 3 -10.72 16.65 -4.11
CA SER A 3 -9.52 16.62 -3.27
C SER A 3 -9.85 17.10 -1.85
N ASP A 4 -9.57 16.25 -0.88
CA ASP A 4 -9.69 16.60 0.54
C ASP A 4 -8.56 17.53 0.98
N ILE A 5 -7.35 17.32 0.46
CA ILE A 5 -6.19 18.18 0.76
C ILE A 5 -6.44 19.61 0.29
N LEU A 6 -6.85 19.80 -0.97
CA LEU A 6 -7.13 21.14 -1.51
C LEU A 6 -8.31 21.80 -0.79
N LYS A 7 -9.35 21.02 -0.45
CA LYS A 7 -10.49 21.50 0.33
C LYS A 7 -10.04 22.04 1.69
N PHE A 8 -9.35 21.22 2.49
CA PHE A 8 -8.91 21.62 3.82
C PHE A 8 -7.88 22.75 3.78
N ASN A 9 -6.91 22.70 2.85
CA ASN A 9 -5.94 23.77 2.68
C ASN A 9 -6.65 25.10 2.33
N THR A 10 -7.64 25.10 1.43
CA THR A 10 -8.44 26.28 1.10
C THR A 10 -9.21 26.82 2.30
N GLN A 11 -9.85 25.95 3.07
CA GLN A 11 -10.60 26.33 4.28
C GLN A 11 -9.68 26.90 5.37
N LEU A 12 -8.48 26.30 5.56
CA LEU A 12 -7.45 26.84 6.49
C LEU A 12 -6.96 28.22 6.04
N ARG A 13 -6.68 28.42 4.73
CA ARG A 13 -6.27 29.72 4.16
C ARG A 13 -7.33 30.80 4.37
N LYS A 14 -8.59 30.45 4.21
CA LYS A 14 -9.74 31.37 4.41
C LYS A 14 -10.14 31.53 5.88
N LYS A 15 -9.49 30.81 6.80
CA LYS A 15 -9.82 30.78 8.24
C LYS A 15 -11.25 30.27 8.51
N GLU A 16 -11.81 29.45 7.62
CA GLU A 16 -13.12 28.80 7.78
C GLU A 16 -13.05 27.64 8.78
N ILE A 17 -11.88 27.01 8.90
CA ILE A 17 -11.56 25.97 9.88
C ILE A 17 -10.20 26.26 10.52
N THR A 18 -9.92 25.63 11.66
CA THR A 18 -8.62 25.68 12.32
C THR A 18 -7.92 24.32 12.28
N PRO A 19 -6.57 24.25 12.38
CA PRO A 19 -5.87 22.98 12.54
C PRO A 19 -6.33 22.21 13.79
N ASP A 20 -6.65 22.90 14.89
CA ASP A 20 -7.20 22.31 16.11
C ASP A 20 -8.51 21.54 15.84
N GLN A 21 -9.40 22.10 15.01
CA GLN A 21 -10.63 21.43 14.62
C GLN A 21 -10.33 20.15 13.82
N LEU A 22 -9.39 20.17 12.87
CA LEU A 22 -8.99 18.99 12.09
C LEU A 22 -8.41 17.89 12.99
N VAL A 23 -7.58 18.26 13.98
CA VAL A 23 -7.02 17.29 14.93
C VAL A 23 -8.13 16.70 15.81
N LYS A 24 -9.02 17.52 16.37
CA LYS A 24 -10.15 17.05 17.19
C LYS A 24 -11.05 16.09 16.43
N ASP A 25 -11.37 16.39 15.17
CA ASP A 25 -12.19 15.53 14.32
C ASP A 25 -11.47 14.21 14.04
N SER A 26 -10.15 14.24 13.74
CA SER A 26 -9.33 13.05 13.59
C SER A 26 -9.32 12.17 14.84
N LEU A 27 -9.03 12.74 16.00
CA LEU A 27 -8.98 12.03 17.30
C LEU A 27 -10.35 11.44 17.67
N LYS A 28 -11.43 12.17 17.43
CA LYS A 28 -12.80 11.68 17.62
C LYS A 28 -13.08 10.44 16.76
N LEU A 29 -12.67 10.45 15.49
CA LEU A 29 -12.85 9.31 14.59
C LEU A 29 -11.94 8.15 14.94
N ILE A 30 -10.69 8.39 15.34
CA ILE A 30 -9.77 7.37 15.85
C ILE A 30 -10.42 6.63 17.03
N ASN A 31 -10.96 7.38 17.99
CA ASN A 31 -11.65 6.81 19.15
C ASN A 31 -12.93 6.03 18.75
N LYS A 32 -13.76 6.58 17.86
CA LYS A 32 -14.96 5.91 17.35
C LYS A 32 -14.63 4.56 16.70
N TYR A 33 -13.54 4.49 15.96
CA TYR A 33 -13.12 3.30 15.21
C TYR A 33 -12.00 2.51 15.87
N HIS A 34 -11.71 2.73 17.17
CA HIS A 34 -10.67 1.99 17.90
C HIS A 34 -10.88 0.48 17.84
N TRP A 35 -12.15 0.03 17.75
CA TRP A 35 -12.55 -1.37 17.64
C TRP A 35 -12.00 -2.09 16.39
N THR A 36 -11.56 -1.32 15.37
CA THR A 36 -10.93 -1.87 14.17
C THR A 36 -9.50 -2.37 14.42
N ASN A 37 -8.92 -2.04 15.56
CA ASN A 37 -7.53 -2.29 15.93
C ASN A 37 -6.51 -1.72 14.92
N ALA A 38 -6.88 -0.60 14.27
CA ALA A 38 -6.05 0.02 13.24
C ALA A 38 -4.92 0.90 13.81
N TYR A 39 -5.02 1.36 15.05
CA TYR A 39 -4.13 2.37 15.64
C TYR A 39 -3.27 1.75 16.74
N LEU A 40 -1.94 1.77 16.58
CA LEU A 40 -0.98 1.30 17.59
C LEU A 40 -0.49 2.41 18.50
N TYR A 41 -0.34 3.62 17.96
CA TYR A 41 0.06 4.79 18.70
C TYR A 41 -0.69 6.03 18.20
N VAL A 42 -1.32 6.79 19.10
CA VAL A 42 -1.97 8.07 18.81
C VAL A 42 -1.09 9.20 19.29
N ASN A 43 -0.70 10.09 18.38
CA ASN A 43 0.30 11.13 18.60
C ASN A 43 -0.32 12.45 19.10
N GLU A 44 -1.28 12.37 20.02
CA GLU A 44 -2.08 13.50 20.46
C GLU A 44 -1.25 14.66 21.01
N GLN A 45 -0.25 14.37 21.86
CA GLN A 45 0.57 15.40 22.47
C GLN A 45 1.30 16.24 21.41
N ARG A 46 2.06 15.62 20.50
CA ARG A 46 2.86 16.36 19.49
C ARG A 46 2.00 17.12 18.49
N VAL A 47 0.85 16.54 18.07
CA VAL A 47 -0.04 17.26 17.15
C VAL A 47 -0.69 18.47 17.83
N ASN A 48 -1.05 18.37 19.11
CA ASN A 48 -1.57 19.51 19.88
C ASN A 48 -0.50 20.59 20.07
N GLU A 49 0.76 20.22 20.38
CA GLU A 49 1.88 21.17 20.45
C GLU A 49 2.10 21.91 19.10
N LYS A 50 2.03 21.20 17.98
CA LYS A 50 2.13 21.79 16.62
C LYS A 50 0.98 22.77 16.34
N VAL A 51 -0.23 22.41 16.72
CA VAL A 51 -1.44 23.23 16.49
C VAL A 51 -1.42 24.47 17.37
N ASN A 52 -0.96 24.36 18.62
CA ASN A 52 -0.82 25.53 19.53
C ASN A 52 0.20 26.55 19.00
N ASN A 53 1.18 26.11 18.21
CA ASN A 53 2.18 26.96 17.54
C ASN A 53 1.79 27.25 16.08
N PHE A 54 0.50 27.34 15.77
CA PHE A 54 -0.01 27.54 14.42
C PHE A 54 0.48 28.85 13.80
N ASP A 55 1.08 28.74 12.62
CA ASP A 55 1.45 29.89 11.77
C ASP A 55 0.70 29.83 10.44
N HIS A 56 -0.14 30.84 10.20
CA HIS A 56 -0.93 30.95 8.99
C HIS A 56 -0.09 31.08 7.70
N ASN A 57 1.12 31.62 7.79
CA ASN A 57 2.01 31.74 6.64
C ASN A 57 2.44 30.38 6.11
N ILE A 58 2.56 29.37 6.97
CA ILE A 58 2.93 28.01 6.60
C ILE A 58 1.88 27.38 5.67
N VAL A 59 0.58 27.63 5.94
CA VAL A 59 -0.52 27.12 5.10
C VAL A 59 -0.44 27.67 3.67
N ASN A 60 0.03 28.90 3.50
CA ASN A 60 0.17 29.50 2.17
C ASN A 60 1.31 28.86 1.35
N ASN A 61 2.30 28.29 2.02
CA ASN A 61 3.52 27.77 1.38
C ASN A 61 3.50 26.24 1.18
N SER A 62 2.57 25.51 1.81
CA SER A 62 2.48 24.05 1.71
C SER A 62 1.03 23.57 1.65
N LEU A 63 0.70 22.78 0.63
CA LEU A 63 -0.61 22.14 0.52
C LEU A 63 -0.87 21.11 1.64
N LEU A 64 0.19 20.53 2.20
CA LEU A 64 0.10 19.50 3.25
C LEU A 64 0.17 20.09 4.67
N ALA A 65 0.39 21.41 4.82
CA ALA A 65 0.46 22.05 6.11
C ALA A 65 -0.81 21.83 6.93
N TYR A 66 -0.63 21.28 8.12
CA TYR A 66 -1.68 20.95 9.10
C TYR A 66 -2.72 19.94 8.61
N ILE A 67 -2.41 19.17 7.54
CA ILE A 67 -3.26 18.08 7.06
C ILE A 67 -2.99 16.81 7.90
N PRO A 68 -4.02 16.21 8.53
CA PRO A 68 -3.86 14.99 9.32
C PRO A 68 -3.54 13.77 8.46
N TYR A 69 -2.51 13.00 8.86
CA TYR A 69 -2.15 11.75 8.20
C TYR A 69 -1.77 10.66 9.22
N SER A 70 -1.74 9.42 8.76
CA SER A 70 -1.23 8.27 9.50
C SER A 70 0.01 7.67 8.83
N LEU A 71 0.80 6.96 9.62
CA LEU A 71 2.06 6.37 9.17
C LEU A 71 2.09 4.89 9.53
N LYS A 72 2.29 4.02 8.54
CA LYS A 72 2.45 2.57 8.78
C LYS A 72 3.57 2.31 9.78
N ASP A 73 3.37 1.38 10.69
CA ASP A 73 4.25 1.22 11.84
C ASP A 73 5.61 0.57 11.55
N ASN A 74 5.94 0.32 10.28
CA ASN A 74 7.30 -0.03 9.83
C ASN A 74 8.14 1.18 9.37
N ILE A 75 7.65 2.41 9.52
CA ILE A 75 8.34 3.63 9.12
C ILE A 75 8.90 4.30 10.36
N SER A 76 10.24 4.34 10.48
CA SER A 76 10.95 4.87 11.64
C SER A 76 10.60 6.32 11.93
N THR A 77 10.25 6.59 13.18
CA THR A 77 9.87 7.91 13.67
C THR A 77 10.61 8.19 14.96
N LYS A 78 11.57 9.11 14.93
CA LYS A 78 12.43 9.41 16.10
C LYS A 78 11.60 9.81 17.32
N GLY A 79 11.89 9.13 18.44
CA GLY A 79 11.22 9.40 19.71
C GLY A 79 9.76 8.93 19.79
N ILE A 80 9.29 8.14 18.81
CA ILE A 80 7.96 7.51 18.81
C ILE A 80 8.14 6.01 18.60
N THR A 81 7.46 5.21 19.41
CA THR A 81 7.48 3.76 19.30
C THR A 81 7.16 3.32 17.88
N THR A 82 7.97 2.44 17.31
CA THR A 82 7.82 1.90 15.97
C THR A 82 8.08 0.40 16.01
N THR A 83 7.01 -0.39 15.99
CA THR A 83 7.06 -1.81 16.31
C THR A 83 7.16 -2.72 15.07
N GLY A 84 6.82 -2.21 13.89
CA GLY A 84 6.65 -3.05 12.69
C GLY A 84 5.50 -4.07 12.82
N GLY A 85 4.53 -3.84 13.71
CA GLY A 85 3.47 -4.80 14.02
C GLY A 85 3.95 -6.02 14.82
N SER A 86 5.15 -5.97 15.42
CA SER A 86 5.80 -7.09 16.12
C SER A 86 5.96 -6.84 17.61
N ARG A 87 5.67 -7.86 18.41
CA ARG A 87 6.01 -7.87 19.85
C ARG A 87 7.50 -7.82 20.10
N PHE A 88 8.30 -8.22 19.13
CA PHE A 88 9.76 -8.15 19.23
C PHE A 88 10.28 -6.72 19.41
N LEU A 89 9.58 -5.73 18.83
CA LEU A 89 9.91 -4.31 18.90
C LEU A 89 8.85 -3.50 19.67
N GLU A 90 8.10 -4.11 20.59
CA GLU A 90 6.95 -3.50 21.27
C GLU A 90 7.26 -2.14 21.91
N HIS A 91 8.46 -1.98 22.50
CA HIS A 91 8.89 -0.73 23.13
C HIS A 91 10.06 -0.06 22.41
N TYR A 92 10.34 -0.47 21.15
CA TYR A 92 11.46 0.10 20.41
C TYR A 92 11.15 1.50 19.91
N ILE A 93 12.02 2.44 20.25
CA ILE A 93 11.97 3.83 19.82
C ILE A 93 13.16 4.09 18.89
N PRO A 94 12.93 4.38 17.59
CA PRO A 94 14.00 4.67 16.65
C PRO A 94 14.79 5.92 17.04
N PRO A 95 16.14 5.92 16.92
CA PRO A 95 16.98 7.10 17.17
C PRO A 95 17.02 8.08 15.98
N TYR A 96 16.38 7.75 14.85
CA TYR A 96 16.36 8.54 13.61
C TYR A 96 15.01 8.49 12.93
N ASP A 97 14.78 9.44 12.03
CA ASP A 97 13.58 9.53 11.21
C ASP A 97 13.79 8.89 9.84
N ALA A 98 12.75 8.23 9.33
CA ALA A 98 12.65 7.90 7.92
C ALA A 98 12.55 9.19 7.08
N THR A 99 13.12 9.16 5.87
CA THR A 99 13.10 10.33 4.97
C THR A 99 11.69 10.82 4.69
N VAL A 100 10.74 9.91 4.44
CA VAL A 100 9.34 10.27 4.20
C VAL A 100 8.69 10.98 5.38
N TYR A 101 8.96 10.57 6.61
CA TYR A 101 8.46 11.24 7.80
C TYR A 101 9.10 12.64 7.93
N LYS A 102 10.41 12.74 7.74
CA LYS A 102 11.12 14.02 7.80
C LYS A 102 10.61 15.03 6.77
N ILE A 103 10.31 14.59 5.55
CA ILE A 103 9.72 15.45 4.51
C ILE A 103 8.37 15.99 4.97
N LEU A 104 7.47 15.12 5.47
CA LEU A 104 6.14 15.52 5.94
C LEU A 104 6.20 16.44 7.16
N GLU A 105 7.15 16.20 8.08
CA GLU A 105 7.41 17.10 9.21
C GLU A 105 7.85 18.50 8.73
N ASN A 106 8.75 18.58 7.77
CA ASN A 106 9.20 19.85 7.19
C ASN A 106 8.07 20.59 6.43
N LEU A 107 7.10 19.87 5.89
CA LEU A 107 5.90 20.43 5.26
C LEU A 107 4.79 20.76 6.27
N ASN A 108 5.05 20.57 7.58
CA ASN A 108 4.12 20.77 8.68
C ASN A 108 2.83 19.93 8.60
N ALA A 109 2.85 18.78 7.96
CA ALA A 109 1.76 17.82 8.02
C ALA A 109 1.63 17.24 9.46
N LEU A 110 0.42 16.80 9.83
CA LEU A 110 0.11 16.34 11.19
C LEU A 110 0.04 14.81 11.23
N MET A 111 1.12 14.15 11.71
CA MET A 111 1.08 12.71 11.95
C MET A 111 0.25 12.42 13.21
N VAL A 112 -1.01 12.06 13.04
CA VAL A 112 -1.93 11.81 14.17
C VAL A 112 -1.80 10.41 14.74
N ALA A 113 -1.35 9.42 13.96
CA ALA A 113 -1.19 8.05 14.46
C ALA A 113 -0.14 7.24 13.70
N LYS A 114 0.49 6.29 14.43
CA LYS A 114 1.15 5.10 13.86
C LYS A 114 0.11 3.99 13.78
N VAL A 115 0.02 3.31 12.64
CA VAL A 115 -1.09 2.40 12.36
C VAL A 115 -0.63 0.95 12.16
N ASN A 116 -1.50 0.04 12.58
CA ASN A 116 -1.26 -1.39 12.63
C ASN A 116 -1.03 -1.99 11.23
N MET A 117 -0.37 -3.13 11.22
CA MET A 117 0.04 -3.83 10.01
C MET A 117 0.30 -5.31 10.29
N ASP A 118 0.31 -6.14 9.27
CA ASP A 118 0.88 -7.48 9.42
C ASP A 118 2.36 -7.37 9.80
N GLU A 119 2.81 -8.22 10.71
CA GLU A 119 4.13 -8.19 11.32
C GLU A 119 5.24 -8.07 10.27
N PHE A 120 6.07 -7.01 10.35
CA PHE A 120 7.16 -6.65 9.42
C PHE A 120 6.73 -6.59 7.94
N GLY A 121 5.44 -6.44 7.65
CA GLY A 121 4.93 -6.46 6.28
C GLY A 121 4.78 -7.86 5.68
N LEU A 122 5.08 -8.92 6.45
CA LEU A 122 5.07 -10.31 5.99
C LEU A 122 3.68 -10.95 6.13
N GLY A 123 2.68 -10.34 5.51
CA GLY A 123 1.30 -10.80 5.49
C GLY A 123 0.58 -10.31 4.23
N GLY A 124 -0.74 -10.31 4.25
CA GLY A 124 -1.59 -9.86 3.14
C GLY A 124 -3.06 -9.69 3.55
N THR A 125 -3.37 -9.94 4.83
CA THR A 125 -4.76 -10.02 5.29
C THR A 125 -5.12 -9.03 6.40
N GLY A 126 -4.13 -8.48 7.14
CA GLY A 126 -4.35 -7.72 8.35
C GLY A 126 -4.58 -8.60 9.60
N LEU A 127 -4.30 -9.91 9.49
CA LEU A 127 -4.54 -10.87 10.57
C LEU A 127 -3.24 -11.40 11.21
N TYR A 128 -2.08 -10.87 10.81
CA TYR A 128 -0.78 -11.36 11.28
C TYR A 128 0.00 -10.34 12.12
N SER A 129 -0.67 -9.36 12.71
CA SER A 129 -0.04 -8.44 13.67
C SER A 129 0.21 -9.10 15.01
N GLY A 130 1.33 -8.81 15.64
CA GLY A 130 1.60 -9.16 17.05
C GLY A 130 0.63 -8.49 18.03
N PHE A 131 -0.09 -7.45 17.60
CA PHE A 131 -1.05 -6.69 18.41
C PHE A 131 -2.52 -7.09 18.13
N GLY A 132 -2.73 -8.20 17.45
CA GLY A 132 -4.06 -8.73 17.14
C GLY A 132 -4.59 -8.34 15.76
N TYR A 133 -5.71 -8.93 15.38
CA TYR A 133 -6.35 -8.74 14.08
C TYR A 133 -6.82 -7.32 13.89
N THR A 134 -6.64 -6.80 12.67
CA THR A 134 -7.35 -5.60 12.24
C THR A 134 -8.68 -6.00 11.60
N HIS A 135 -9.67 -5.13 11.72
CA HIS A 135 -11.03 -5.39 11.25
C HIS A 135 -11.44 -4.38 10.19
N HIS A 136 -12.16 -4.85 9.18
CA HIS A 136 -12.71 -4.01 8.13
C HIS A 136 -13.58 -2.87 8.69
N PRO A 137 -13.47 -1.62 8.20
CA PRO A 137 -14.18 -0.47 8.79
C PRO A 137 -15.70 -0.57 8.79
N ILE A 138 -16.29 -1.48 7.98
CA ILE A 138 -17.73 -1.72 7.95
C ILE A 138 -18.16 -2.69 9.05
N SER A 139 -17.36 -3.75 9.35
CA SER A 139 -17.74 -4.82 10.28
C SER A 139 -16.55 -5.59 10.80
N LYS A 140 -16.61 -6.01 12.07
CA LYS A 140 -15.64 -6.94 12.68
C LYS A 140 -15.56 -8.30 11.99
N LYS A 141 -16.57 -8.65 11.18
CA LYS A 141 -16.64 -9.93 10.49
C LYS A 141 -15.55 -10.09 9.43
N TYR A 142 -15.19 -9.01 8.73
CA TYR A 142 -14.37 -9.07 7.53
C TYR A 142 -12.92 -8.64 7.77
N ALA A 143 -12.00 -9.26 7.03
CA ALA A 143 -10.60 -8.86 6.98
C ALA A 143 -10.42 -7.67 6.02
N PRO A 144 -9.63 -6.64 6.38
CA PRO A 144 -9.46 -5.44 5.55
C PRO A 144 -8.44 -5.61 4.42
N GLY A 145 -7.75 -6.75 4.36
CA GLY A 145 -6.54 -6.90 3.58
C GLY A 145 -5.32 -6.31 4.29
N GLY A 146 -4.13 -6.61 3.76
CA GLY A 146 -2.84 -6.23 4.33
C GLY A 146 -1.72 -6.24 3.26
N SER A 147 -0.50 -6.01 3.68
CA SER A 147 -0.04 -5.84 5.08
C SER A 147 -0.32 -4.44 5.67
N SER A 148 -0.75 -3.45 4.88
CA SER A 148 -0.98 -2.06 5.33
C SER A 148 -2.43 -1.84 5.81
N SER A 149 -2.94 -2.76 6.61
CA SER A 149 -4.35 -2.79 7.03
C SER A 149 -4.78 -1.53 7.81
N GLY A 150 -4.03 -1.13 8.83
CA GLY A 150 -4.33 0.06 9.63
C GLY A 150 -4.28 1.35 8.81
N SER A 151 -3.34 1.45 7.84
CA SER A 151 -3.24 2.56 6.91
C SER A 151 -4.51 2.68 6.06
N ALA A 152 -4.96 1.57 5.46
CA ALA A 152 -6.16 1.55 4.64
C ALA A 152 -7.41 1.89 5.46
N ILE A 153 -7.57 1.32 6.66
CA ILE A 153 -8.70 1.57 7.57
C ILE A 153 -8.76 3.04 7.98
N SER A 154 -7.62 3.65 8.36
CA SER A 154 -7.57 5.04 8.84
C SER A 154 -8.00 6.06 7.79
N VAL A 155 -7.74 5.79 6.50
CA VAL A 155 -8.21 6.61 5.37
C VAL A 155 -9.67 6.32 5.05
N ALA A 156 -10.08 5.03 5.02
CA ALA A 156 -11.45 4.63 4.70
C ALA A 156 -12.49 5.13 5.70
N ASN A 157 -12.14 5.21 6.99
CA ASN A 157 -13.04 5.70 8.04
C ASN A 157 -12.95 7.22 8.27
N ASN A 158 -12.23 7.95 7.41
CA ASN A 158 -12.01 9.40 7.47
C ASN A 158 -11.25 9.92 8.71
N SER A 159 -10.56 9.05 9.48
CA SER A 159 -9.74 9.50 10.62
C SER A 159 -8.55 10.34 10.17
N VAL A 160 -8.07 10.11 8.95
CA VAL A 160 -6.98 10.87 8.33
C VAL A 160 -7.30 11.19 6.86
N VAL A 161 -6.58 12.15 6.29
CA VAL A 161 -6.74 12.53 4.88
C VAL A 161 -5.98 11.58 3.97
N PHE A 162 -4.76 11.21 4.38
CA PHE A 162 -3.92 10.24 3.66
C PHE A 162 -3.12 9.38 4.63
N SER A 163 -2.55 8.30 4.13
CA SER A 163 -1.62 7.45 4.89
C SER A 163 -0.42 7.08 4.03
N VAL A 164 0.78 7.10 4.65
CA VAL A 164 2.00 6.57 4.01
C VAL A 164 2.25 5.15 4.51
N ALA A 165 2.47 4.24 3.58
CA ALA A 165 2.59 2.81 3.83
C ALA A 165 3.65 2.16 2.92
N THR A 166 3.66 0.82 2.86
CA THR A 166 4.61 0.05 2.03
C THR A 166 3.89 -1.04 1.25
N ASP A 167 4.39 -1.31 0.04
CA ASP A 167 3.87 -2.33 -0.88
C ASP A 167 5.04 -3.15 -1.43
N THR A 168 5.05 -4.46 -1.13
CA THR A 168 6.09 -5.41 -1.55
C THR A 168 5.57 -6.40 -2.60
N GLY A 169 4.30 -6.76 -2.54
CA GLY A 169 3.62 -7.61 -3.50
C GLY A 169 2.28 -7.01 -3.94
N ASP A 170 1.52 -6.50 -2.96
CA ASP A 170 0.18 -5.91 -3.17
C ASP A 170 -0.31 -5.12 -1.94
N SER A 171 0.56 -4.94 -0.96
CA SER A 171 0.21 -4.53 0.41
C SER A 171 -0.40 -3.13 0.56
N VAL A 172 -0.54 -2.35 -0.51
CA VAL A 172 -1.33 -1.11 -0.57
C VAL A 172 -2.51 -1.26 -1.51
N ARG A 173 -2.32 -1.89 -2.64
CA ARG A 173 -3.31 -1.98 -3.72
C ARG A 173 -4.47 -2.92 -3.37
N ARG A 174 -4.20 -4.10 -2.78
CA ARG A 174 -5.24 -5.03 -2.34
C ARG A 174 -6.06 -4.48 -1.18
N PRO A 175 -5.50 -4.00 -0.05
CA PRO A 175 -6.32 -3.38 1.00
C PRO A 175 -7.08 -2.15 0.51
N ALA A 176 -6.54 -1.32 -0.41
CA ALA A 176 -7.30 -0.25 -1.03
C ALA A 176 -8.54 -0.76 -1.77
N SER A 177 -8.39 -1.85 -2.55
CA SER A 177 -9.48 -2.53 -3.25
C SER A 177 -10.59 -2.98 -2.29
N LEU A 178 -10.20 -3.63 -1.20
CA LEU A 178 -11.14 -4.26 -0.26
C LEU A 178 -11.90 -3.24 0.61
N VAL A 179 -11.27 -2.11 0.98
CA VAL A 179 -11.93 -1.09 1.82
C VAL A 179 -12.49 0.10 1.04
N GLY A 180 -12.34 0.12 -0.30
CA GLY A 180 -12.96 1.11 -1.19
C GLY A 180 -12.30 2.48 -1.18
N ILE A 181 -10.98 2.54 -1.22
CA ILE A 181 -10.18 3.78 -1.32
C ILE A 181 -9.14 3.69 -2.43
N VAL A 182 -8.41 4.77 -2.65
CA VAL A 182 -7.30 4.80 -3.62
C VAL A 182 -6.02 4.34 -2.93
N GLY A 183 -5.30 3.40 -3.57
CA GLY A 183 -3.98 2.93 -3.15
C GLY A 183 -2.98 3.02 -4.29
N PHE A 184 -1.90 3.77 -4.11
CA PHE A 184 -0.90 4.00 -5.15
C PHE A 184 0.48 3.54 -4.73
N LYS A 185 1.06 2.68 -5.53
CA LYS A 185 2.47 2.25 -5.52
C LYS A 185 3.18 2.92 -6.70
N PRO A 186 4.04 3.92 -6.46
CA PRO A 186 4.79 4.58 -7.55
C PRO A 186 5.84 3.66 -8.18
N THR A 187 6.50 4.13 -9.21
CA THR A 187 7.71 3.49 -9.77
C THR A 187 8.75 3.24 -8.67
N TYR A 188 9.42 2.08 -8.74
CA TYR A 188 10.47 1.70 -7.78
C TYR A 188 11.55 2.77 -7.65
N GLY A 189 11.86 3.15 -6.41
CA GLY A 189 12.84 4.20 -6.10
C GLY A 189 12.32 5.63 -6.25
N SER A 190 11.07 5.87 -6.67
CA SER A 190 10.50 7.23 -6.75
C SER A 190 10.34 7.90 -5.39
N ILE A 191 10.10 7.13 -4.33
CA ILE A 191 10.03 7.61 -2.94
C ILE A 191 11.09 6.86 -2.13
N SER A 192 11.87 7.60 -1.33
CA SER A 192 12.93 7.03 -0.50
C SER A 192 12.42 6.00 0.50
N ARG A 193 13.15 4.89 0.63
CA ARG A 193 12.93 3.82 1.62
C ARG A 193 13.84 3.94 2.83
N TYR A 194 14.68 4.98 2.91
CA TYR A 194 15.53 5.16 4.07
C TYR A 194 14.71 5.30 5.36
N GLY A 195 15.01 4.44 6.34
CA GLY A 195 14.30 4.38 7.61
C GLY A 195 12.99 3.58 7.59
N VAL A 196 12.70 2.89 6.50
CA VAL A 196 11.58 1.92 6.41
C VAL A 196 12.11 0.53 6.75
N TYR A 197 11.42 -0.21 7.63
CA TYR A 197 11.76 -1.61 7.89
C TYR A 197 11.54 -2.44 6.63
N PRO A 198 12.58 -3.11 6.12
CA PRO A 198 12.49 -3.82 4.86
C PRO A 198 11.71 -5.12 4.99
N TYR A 199 11.00 -5.53 3.94
CA TYR A 199 10.54 -6.91 3.80
C TYR A 199 11.40 -7.63 2.74
N ALA A 200 11.34 -7.17 1.51
CA ALA A 200 12.14 -7.67 0.41
C ALA A 200 12.67 -6.47 -0.38
N PRO A 201 13.91 -6.00 -0.10
CA PRO A 201 14.47 -4.78 -0.67
C PRO A 201 14.44 -4.70 -2.19
N SER A 202 14.46 -5.85 -2.89
CA SER A 202 14.36 -5.89 -4.35
C SER A 202 12.96 -5.59 -4.88
N MET A 203 11.93 -5.48 -4.01
CA MET A 203 10.51 -5.32 -4.36
C MET A 203 9.76 -4.30 -3.49
N ASP A 204 10.35 -3.85 -2.38
CA ASP A 204 9.71 -2.91 -1.46
C ASP A 204 9.53 -1.52 -2.07
N HIS A 205 8.33 -0.96 -1.92
CA HIS A 205 8.01 0.41 -2.29
C HIS A 205 7.39 1.14 -1.11
N VAL A 206 7.69 2.44 -0.96
CA VAL A 206 6.83 3.34 -0.19
C VAL A 206 5.63 3.68 -1.08
N ALA A 207 4.45 3.66 -0.49
CA ALA A 207 3.19 3.79 -1.20
C ALA A 207 2.18 4.59 -0.37
N ILE A 208 1.06 5.00 -0.99
CA ILE A 208 0.17 6.03 -0.45
C ILE A 208 -1.27 5.56 -0.54
N PHE A 209 -2.06 5.83 0.52
CA PHE A 209 -3.51 5.74 0.50
C PHE A 209 -4.14 7.11 0.59
N THR A 210 -5.19 7.33 -0.19
CA THR A 210 -6.06 8.52 -0.16
C THR A 210 -7.50 8.12 -0.51
N ARG A 211 -8.45 9.07 -0.44
CA ARG A 211 -9.83 8.83 -0.88
C ARG A 211 -10.09 9.23 -2.34
N ASN A 212 -9.13 9.92 -2.97
CA ASN A 212 -9.26 10.38 -4.36
C ASN A 212 -7.89 10.45 -5.04
N VAL A 213 -7.88 10.42 -6.36
CA VAL A 213 -6.64 10.38 -7.16
C VAL A 213 -5.86 11.70 -7.11
N THR A 214 -6.54 12.84 -6.96
CA THR A 214 -5.86 14.14 -6.86
C THR A 214 -4.94 14.21 -5.63
N ASP A 215 -5.42 13.71 -4.47
CA ASP A 215 -4.62 13.69 -3.25
C ASP A 215 -3.41 12.76 -3.37
N VAL A 216 -3.53 11.65 -4.13
CA VAL A 216 -2.36 10.81 -4.47
C VAL A 216 -1.30 11.63 -5.18
N ALA A 217 -1.67 12.42 -6.20
CA ALA A 217 -0.72 13.25 -6.94
C ALA A 217 -0.01 14.24 -6.03
N ILE A 218 -0.75 14.93 -5.16
CA ILE A 218 -0.20 15.92 -4.20
C ILE A 218 0.80 15.28 -3.25
N VAL A 219 0.43 14.17 -2.62
CA VAL A 219 1.30 13.50 -1.63
C VAL A 219 2.50 12.86 -2.30
N THR A 220 2.33 12.27 -3.49
CA THR A 220 3.44 11.69 -4.25
C THR A 220 4.45 12.75 -4.68
N ASP A 221 4.00 13.89 -5.19
CA ASP A 221 4.87 15.00 -5.57
C ASP A 221 5.70 15.51 -4.38
N ALA A 222 5.09 15.60 -3.20
CA ALA A 222 5.78 16.00 -1.98
C ALA A 222 6.88 15.01 -1.56
N LEU A 223 6.61 13.69 -1.68
CA LEU A 223 7.50 12.64 -1.20
C LEU A 223 8.55 12.19 -2.23
N SER A 224 8.34 12.44 -3.53
CA SER A 224 9.24 12.00 -4.62
C SER A 224 10.46 12.92 -4.74
N GLN A 225 11.28 12.96 -3.69
CA GLN A 225 12.54 13.69 -3.63
C GLN A 225 13.70 12.72 -3.70
N PHE A 226 14.77 13.10 -4.42
CA PHE A 226 16.00 12.30 -4.42
C PHE A 226 16.64 12.28 -3.04
N ASP A 227 16.92 11.06 -2.55
CA ASP A 227 17.56 10.84 -1.26
C ASP A 227 18.88 10.06 -1.43
N PRO A 228 20.05 10.69 -1.19
CA PRO A 228 21.34 10.01 -1.30
C PRO A 228 21.55 8.88 -0.25
N LYS A 229 20.67 8.76 0.74
CA LYS A 229 20.71 7.67 1.75
C LYS A 229 20.03 6.39 1.25
N ASP A 230 19.22 6.46 0.21
CA ASP A 230 18.64 5.31 -0.46
C ASP A 230 19.27 5.15 -1.84
N PHE A 231 20.12 4.14 -2.01
CA PHE A 231 20.83 3.87 -3.27
C PHE A 231 19.89 3.54 -4.44
N THR A 232 18.62 3.27 -4.18
CA THR A 232 17.61 3.04 -5.21
C THR A 232 16.82 4.30 -5.56
N SER A 233 17.03 5.40 -4.82
CA SER A 233 16.29 6.64 -5.02
C SER A 233 16.54 7.22 -6.41
N GLN A 234 15.46 7.60 -7.10
CA GLN A 234 15.47 8.16 -8.44
C GLN A 234 15.03 9.63 -8.42
N LYS A 235 15.60 10.41 -9.32
CA LYS A 235 15.13 11.80 -9.54
C LYS A 235 13.88 11.76 -10.40
N ARG A 236 12.84 12.46 -9.96
CA ARG A 236 11.65 12.69 -10.75
C ARG A 236 11.65 14.10 -11.30
N SER A 237 11.29 14.26 -12.59
CA SER A 237 11.37 15.54 -13.29
C SER A 237 10.02 16.25 -13.42
N LYS A 238 8.89 15.53 -13.27
CA LYS A 238 7.55 16.07 -13.53
C LYS A 238 6.67 16.02 -12.30
N SER A 239 5.90 17.09 -12.06
CA SER A 239 4.84 17.10 -11.06
C SER A 239 3.61 16.38 -11.60
N LEU A 240 3.07 15.45 -10.79
CA LEU A 240 1.84 14.72 -11.10
C LEU A 240 0.63 15.64 -11.05
N LEU A 241 0.60 16.51 -10.04
CA LEU A 241 -0.50 17.46 -9.89
C LEU A 241 -0.58 18.40 -11.08
N ASN A 242 0.55 18.98 -11.52
CA ASN A 242 0.57 19.86 -12.69
C ASN A 242 0.10 19.11 -13.94
N HIS A 243 0.53 17.86 -14.12
CA HIS A 243 0.10 17.04 -15.26
C HIS A 243 -1.42 16.75 -15.23
N LEU A 244 -2.01 16.59 -14.05
CA LEU A 244 -3.48 16.47 -13.92
C LEU A 244 -4.20 17.76 -14.33
N LEU A 245 -3.61 18.91 -14.07
CA LEU A 245 -4.19 20.24 -14.37
C LEU A 245 -4.01 20.66 -15.84
N GLU A 246 -3.04 20.06 -16.55
CA GLU A 246 -2.83 20.32 -17.97
C GLU A 246 -4.04 19.92 -18.80
N PRO A 247 -4.55 20.81 -19.67
CA PRO A 247 -5.63 20.48 -20.57
C PRO A 247 -5.16 19.39 -21.56
N ASP A 248 -6.06 18.47 -21.86
CA ASP A 248 -5.82 17.36 -22.80
C ASP A 248 -5.86 17.89 -24.25
N LEU A 249 -4.77 18.52 -24.69
CA LEU A 249 -4.69 19.20 -25.98
C LEU A 249 -4.72 18.25 -27.19
N ASN A 250 -4.38 16.97 -27.00
CA ASN A 250 -4.20 16.03 -28.11
C ASN A 250 -5.38 15.08 -28.36
N GLN A 251 -6.42 15.10 -27.54
CA GLN A 251 -7.63 14.26 -27.66
C GLN A 251 -7.40 12.76 -28.03
N LYS A 252 -6.15 12.28 -27.93
CA LYS A 252 -5.82 10.88 -28.21
C LYS A 252 -6.36 10.00 -27.09
N LYS A 253 -7.17 8.99 -27.47
CA LYS A 253 -7.64 7.99 -26.50
C LYS A 253 -6.47 7.24 -25.89
N ILE A 254 -6.55 7.01 -24.57
CA ILE A 254 -5.60 6.15 -23.87
C ILE A 254 -5.98 4.70 -24.18
N ARG A 255 -5.00 3.90 -24.63
CA ARG A 255 -5.19 2.47 -24.91
C ARG A 255 -5.11 1.69 -23.61
N LEU A 256 -6.26 1.14 -23.17
CA LEU A 256 -6.39 0.32 -21.97
C LEU A 256 -6.45 -1.15 -22.34
N GLY A 257 -5.46 -1.92 -21.91
CA GLY A 257 -5.42 -3.36 -22.13
C GLY A 257 -5.92 -4.15 -20.91
N TYR A 258 -6.63 -5.27 -21.14
CA TYR A 258 -6.94 -6.23 -20.10
C TYR A 258 -6.74 -7.67 -20.59
N TYR A 259 -6.37 -8.56 -19.69
CA TYR A 259 -6.12 -9.96 -20.03
C TYR A 259 -7.43 -10.75 -20.01
N LYS A 260 -8.01 -10.96 -21.20
CA LYS A 260 -9.30 -11.65 -21.37
C LYS A 260 -9.26 -13.10 -20.89
N ASN A 261 -8.15 -13.77 -21.11
CA ASN A 261 -7.97 -15.16 -20.70
C ASN A 261 -7.86 -15.38 -19.17
N LEU A 262 -7.90 -14.30 -18.36
CA LEU A 262 -8.05 -14.37 -16.91
C LEU A 262 -9.51 -14.36 -16.44
N GLU A 263 -10.48 -14.04 -17.30
CA GLU A 263 -11.91 -14.04 -16.93
C GLU A 263 -12.38 -15.39 -16.35
N PRO A 264 -11.95 -16.56 -16.85
CA PRO A 264 -12.31 -17.85 -16.24
C PRO A 264 -11.79 -18.07 -14.82
N CYS A 265 -10.81 -17.26 -14.37
CA CYS A 265 -10.30 -17.29 -12.99
C CYS A 265 -11.15 -16.44 -12.01
N MET A 266 -12.11 -15.66 -12.51
CA MET A 266 -12.97 -14.80 -11.67
C MET A 266 -14.16 -15.58 -11.11
N TYR A 267 -14.60 -15.21 -9.91
CA TYR A 267 -15.88 -15.67 -9.36
C TYR A 267 -17.04 -15.12 -10.19
N GLU A 268 -18.17 -15.82 -10.28
CA GLU A 268 -19.28 -15.52 -11.20
C GLU A 268 -19.88 -14.12 -11.00
N ASP A 269 -20.07 -13.70 -9.75
CA ASP A 269 -20.57 -12.36 -9.39
C ASP A 269 -19.55 -11.27 -9.78
N ILE A 270 -18.27 -11.52 -9.54
CA ILE A 270 -17.17 -10.62 -9.95
C ILE A 270 -17.07 -10.54 -11.47
N LEU A 271 -17.16 -11.65 -12.19
CA LEU A 271 -17.14 -11.67 -13.66
C LEU A 271 -18.29 -10.87 -14.25
N THR A 272 -19.49 -10.99 -13.65
CA THR A 272 -20.66 -10.21 -14.06
C THR A 272 -20.43 -8.71 -13.89
N ALA A 273 -19.88 -8.29 -12.74
CA ALA A 273 -19.53 -6.90 -12.49
C ALA A 273 -18.37 -6.42 -13.37
N TRP A 274 -17.37 -7.28 -13.62
CA TRP A 274 -16.23 -6.99 -14.50
C TRP A 274 -16.67 -6.64 -15.92
N LYS A 275 -17.61 -7.37 -16.49
CA LYS A 275 -18.18 -7.05 -17.81
C LYS A 275 -18.86 -5.68 -17.83
N LYS A 276 -19.54 -5.29 -16.73
CA LYS A 276 -20.10 -3.93 -16.58
C LYS A 276 -18.99 -2.87 -16.50
N VAL A 277 -17.84 -3.18 -15.86
CA VAL A 277 -16.68 -2.27 -15.84
C VAL A 277 -16.13 -2.04 -17.24
N ILE A 278 -15.92 -3.09 -18.03
CA ILE A 278 -15.45 -2.98 -19.41
C ILE A 278 -16.42 -2.13 -20.25
N ASP A 279 -17.72 -2.41 -20.16
CA ASP A 279 -18.76 -1.65 -20.86
C ASP A 279 -18.80 -0.16 -20.43
N PHE A 280 -18.66 0.11 -19.14
CA PHE A 280 -18.54 1.47 -18.62
C PHE A 280 -17.33 2.20 -19.22
N LEU A 281 -16.13 1.61 -19.18
CA LEU A 281 -14.91 2.20 -19.73
C LEU A 281 -15.06 2.49 -21.23
N TYR A 282 -15.63 1.56 -21.97
CA TYR A 282 -15.93 1.72 -23.41
C TYR A 282 -16.86 2.91 -23.66
N LYS A 283 -17.95 3.04 -22.90
CA LYS A 283 -18.95 4.12 -23.05
C LYS A 283 -18.43 5.51 -22.73
N THR A 284 -17.35 5.65 -21.95
CA THR A 284 -16.74 6.97 -21.66
C THR A 284 -16.19 7.65 -22.90
N ASN A 285 -15.91 6.90 -23.97
CA ASN A 285 -15.28 7.35 -25.22
C ASN A 285 -13.88 8.01 -25.05
N LYS A 286 -13.29 7.91 -23.84
CA LYS A 286 -11.94 8.43 -23.53
C LYS A 286 -10.85 7.38 -23.74
N PHE A 287 -11.25 6.10 -23.79
CA PHE A 287 -10.36 4.97 -23.82
C PHE A 287 -10.60 4.14 -25.10
N GLU A 288 -9.51 3.54 -25.57
CA GLU A 288 -9.54 2.43 -26.52
C GLU A 288 -9.29 1.14 -25.74
N ILE A 289 -10.25 0.23 -25.71
CA ILE A 289 -10.15 -1.02 -24.93
C ILE A 289 -9.58 -2.10 -25.81
N VAL A 290 -8.50 -2.74 -25.34
CA VAL A 290 -7.74 -3.77 -26.06
C VAL A 290 -7.73 -5.07 -25.26
N GLU A 291 -8.14 -6.18 -25.88
CA GLU A 291 -8.03 -7.52 -25.30
C GLU A 291 -6.59 -8.02 -25.43
N LEU A 292 -6.02 -8.51 -24.35
CA LEU A 292 -4.69 -9.07 -24.24
C LEU A 292 -4.77 -10.52 -23.77
N GLU A 293 -3.67 -11.26 -23.95
CA GLU A 293 -3.49 -12.60 -23.38
C GLU A 293 -2.22 -12.65 -22.53
N PHE A 294 -2.28 -13.33 -21.40
CA PHE A 294 -1.14 -13.61 -20.53
C PHE A 294 -0.87 -15.11 -20.50
N ASP A 295 0.38 -15.52 -20.52
CA ASP A 295 0.75 -16.93 -20.35
C ASP A 295 0.37 -17.40 -18.93
N ILE A 296 -0.61 -18.31 -18.85
CA ILE A 296 -1.15 -18.82 -17.59
C ILE A 296 -0.10 -19.61 -16.80
N GLU A 297 0.84 -20.30 -17.45
CA GLU A 297 1.90 -21.04 -16.76
C GLU A 297 2.90 -20.07 -16.12
N LEU A 298 3.22 -18.95 -16.77
CA LEU A 298 4.00 -17.89 -16.16
C LEU A 298 3.24 -17.21 -15.00
N LEU A 299 1.92 -17.03 -15.12
CA LEU A 299 1.12 -16.47 -14.05
C LEU A 299 1.09 -17.38 -12.83
N LYS A 300 0.92 -18.70 -12.99
CA LYS A 300 1.04 -19.68 -11.91
C LYS A 300 2.41 -19.67 -11.22
N ALA A 301 3.45 -19.26 -11.93
CA ALA A 301 4.80 -19.14 -11.37
C ALA A 301 5.01 -17.86 -10.55
N VAL A 302 4.09 -16.88 -10.57
CA VAL A 302 4.26 -15.59 -9.87
C VAL A 302 4.37 -15.79 -8.37
N LEU A 303 3.38 -16.43 -7.74
CA LEU A 303 3.38 -16.61 -6.28
C LEU A 303 4.58 -17.43 -5.77
N PRO A 304 4.92 -18.60 -6.33
CA PRO A 304 6.14 -19.30 -5.95
C PRO A 304 7.41 -18.47 -6.12
N THR A 305 7.54 -17.75 -7.23
CA THR A 305 8.69 -16.85 -7.48
C THR A 305 8.77 -15.76 -6.41
N TYR A 306 7.64 -15.11 -6.10
CA TYR A 306 7.56 -14.10 -5.05
C TYR A 306 8.03 -14.64 -3.70
N GLN A 307 7.53 -15.82 -3.29
CA GLN A 307 7.87 -16.43 -2.00
C GLN A 307 9.36 -16.82 -1.93
N ILE A 308 9.87 -17.47 -2.99
CA ILE A 308 11.27 -17.93 -3.04
C ILE A 308 12.25 -16.76 -3.03
N LEU A 309 11.89 -15.59 -3.56
CA LEU A 309 12.73 -14.39 -3.51
C LEU A 309 12.56 -13.61 -2.21
N SER A 310 11.32 -13.35 -1.79
CA SER A 310 11.04 -12.46 -0.67
C SER A 310 11.39 -13.06 0.70
N PHE A 311 11.22 -14.37 0.90
CA PHE A 311 11.48 -14.98 2.22
C PHE A 311 12.97 -15.01 2.59
N PRO A 312 13.91 -15.34 1.68
CA PRO A 312 15.33 -15.17 1.93
C PRO A 312 15.76 -13.74 2.19
N GLU A 313 15.22 -12.77 1.41
CA GLU A 313 15.51 -11.36 1.64
C GLU A 313 15.03 -10.92 3.04
N ALA A 314 13.81 -11.28 3.44
CA ALA A 314 13.29 -11.01 4.76
C ALA A 314 14.14 -11.66 5.86
N ASN A 315 14.49 -12.94 5.71
CA ASN A 315 15.32 -13.64 6.69
C ASN A 315 16.70 -12.96 6.86
N SER A 316 17.30 -12.49 5.78
CA SER A 316 18.55 -11.75 5.81
C SER A 316 18.39 -10.37 6.48
N CYS A 317 17.36 -9.61 6.11
CA CYS A 317 17.08 -8.28 6.69
C CYS A 317 16.86 -8.33 8.20
N TYR A 318 16.24 -9.40 8.70
CA TYR A 318 15.89 -9.58 10.11
C TYR A 318 16.80 -10.56 10.87
N ALA A 319 17.97 -10.89 10.33
CA ALA A 319 18.95 -11.73 11.00
C ALA A 319 19.46 -11.09 12.32
N ASN A 320 19.46 -9.76 12.40
CA ASN A 320 19.85 -8.98 13.58
C ASN A 320 18.79 -8.89 14.68
N LEU A 321 17.57 -9.41 14.48
CA LEU A 321 16.56 -9.53 15.52
C LEU A 321 16.94 -10.68 16.48
N THR A 322 17.83 -10.39 17.41
CA THR A 322 18.36 -11.36 18.39
C THR A 322 17.85 -11.12 19.81
N GLY A 323 17.24 -9.95 20.10
CA GLY A 323 16.87 -9.56 21.45
C GLY A 323 18.06 -9.12 22.32
N ILE A 324 19.24 -8.92 21.72
CA ILE A 324 20.48 -8.52 22.43
C ILE A 324 20.77 -7.02 22.25
N PRO A 325 21.02 -6.51 21.01
CA PRO A 325 21.34 -5.09 20.83
C PRO A 325 20.13 -4.17 20.93
N PHE A 326 18.97 -4.64 20.53
CA PHE A 326 17.71 -3.91 20.57
C PHE A 326 16.51 -4.87 20.57
N GLY A 327 15.31 -4.32 20.78
CA GLY A 327 14.07 -5.08 20.93
C GLY A 327 13.88 -5.60 22.35
N GLU A 328 12.82 -6.39 22.53
CA GLU A 328 12.48 -7.01 23.82
C GLU A 328 13.51 -8.06 24.22
N LYS A 329 13.93 -8.01 25.49
CA LYS A 329 14.89 -8.96 26.05
C LYS A 329 14.17 -10.17 26.62
N VAL A 330 14.71 -11.35 26.34
CA VAL A 330 14.21 -12.62 26.88
C VAL A 330 15.38 -13.36 27.55
N GLU A 331 15.15 -13.85 28.76
CA GLU A 331 16.16 -14.57 29.54
C GLU A 331 16.53 -15.92 28.91
N GLY A 332 17.77 -16.35 29.16
CA GLY A 332 18.33 -17.62 28.73
C GLY A 332 19.74 -17.83 29.35
N GLU A 333 20.15 -19.08 29.50
CA GLU A 333 21.41 -19.47 30.16
C GLU A 333 22.65 -19.14 29.31
N SER A 334 22.49 -19.11 27.97
CA SER A 334 23.57 -18.76 27.03
C SER A 334 23.11 -17.69 26.03
N TYR A 335 24.02 -17.16 25.21
CA TYR A 335 23.74 -16.25 24.11
C TYR A 335 22.74 -16.90 23.14
N GLU A 336 23.02 -18.11 22.68
CA GLU A 336 22.16 -18.85 21.77
C GLU A 336 20.76 -19.06 22.36
N GLN A 337 20.69 -19.42 23.65
CA GLN A 337 19.40 -19.64 24.31
C GLN A 337 18.57 -18.36 24.40
N LYS A 338 19.21 -17.20 24.66
CA LYS A 338 18.52 -15.90 24.64
C LYS A 338 17.94 -15.60 23.25
N VAL A 339 18.74 -15.79 22.19
CA VAL A 339 18.28 -15.58 20.79
C VAL A 339 17.13 -16.52 20.44
N ILE A 340 17.26 -17.81 20.74
CA ILE A 340 16.21 -18.83 20.50
C ILE A 340 14.93 -18.43 21.23
N ASN A 341 15.02 -18.10 22.51
CA ASN A 341 13.88 -17.73 23.35
C ASN A 341 13.20 -16.45 22.81
N ALA A 342 13.97 -15.43 22.45
CA ALA A 342 13.43 -14.19 21.90
C ALA A 342 12.67 -14.43 20.59
N ARG A 343 13.29 -15.11 19.62
CA ARG A 343 12.66 -15.41 18.34
C ARG A 343 11.45 -16.35 18.47
N THR A 344 11.50 -17.31 19.39
CA THR A 344 10.40 -18.26 19.62
C THR A 344 9.19 -17.59 20.26
N LYS A 345 9.40 -16.73 21.27
CA LYS A 345 8.31 -16.13 22.07
C LYS A 345 7.72 -14.89 21.42
N LEU A 346 8.56 -14.05 20.75
CA LEU A 346 8.16 -12.71 20.33
C LEU A 346 7.78 -12.60 18.87
N LEU A 347 8.23 -13.51 17.99
CA LEU A 347 7.84 -13.54 16.59
C LEU A 347 6.56 -14.36 16.38
N GLY A 348 5.66 -13.85 15.55
CA GLY A 348 4.45 -14.56 15.14
C GLY A 348 4.75 -15.81 14.31
N ASN A 349 3.80 -16.75 14.27
CA ASN A 349 3.98 -18.02 13.55
C ASN A 349 4.22 -17.83 12.05
N GLN A 350 3.58 -16.85 11.43
CA GLN A 350 3.78 -16.54 10.01
C GLN A 350 5.22 -16.08 9.72
N ILE A 351 5.78 -15.28 10.61
CA ILE A 351 7.19 -14.83 10.50
C ILE A 351 8.15 -16.01 10.65
N LYS A 352 7.96 -16.82 11.68
CA LYS A 352 8.78 -18.02 11.92
C LYS A 352 8.78 -18.95 10.71
N ARG A 353 7.58 -19.23 10.14
CA ARG A 353 7.45 -20.03 8.92
C ARG A 353 8.21 -19.45 7.74
N ARG A 354 8.05 -18.15 7.46
CA ARG A 354 8.71 -17.51 6.31
C ARG A 354 10.23 -17.43 6.49
N PHE A 355 10.72 -17.16 7.70
CA PHE A 355 12.15 -17.15 7.98
C PHE A 355 12.77 -18.55 7.86
N THR A 356 12.08 -19.60 8.34
CA THR A 356 12.54 -20.99 8.18
C THR A 356 12.63 -21.38 6.71
N ILE A 357 11.62 -21.07 5.90
CA ILE A 357 11.65 -21.33 4.46
C ILE A 357 12.75 -20.48 3.80
N GLY A 358 12.89 -19.20 4.16
CA GLY A 358 13.96 -18.34 3.65
C GLY A 358 15.36 -18.86 3.95
N ALA A 359 15.59 -19.34 5.17
CA ALA A 359 16.85 -19.98 5.56
C ALA A 359 17.12 -21.25 4.75
N TYR A 360 16.10 -22.11 4.58
CA TYR A 360 16.20 -23.33 3.77
C TYR A 360 16.58 -23.04 2.31
N ILE A 361 15.98 -22.02 1.70
CA ILE A 361 16.27 -21.62 0.31
C ILE A 361 17.73 -21.16 0.15
N THR A 362 18.32 -20.55 1.19
CA THR A 362 19.70 -20.01 1.14
C THR A 362 20.78 -21.03 1.49
N LEU A 363 20.44 -22.27 1.83
CA LEU A 363 21.43 -23.35 1.97
C LEU A 363 22.17 -23.55 0.65
N ALA A 364 23.46 -23.92 0.73
CA ALA A 364 24.33 -24.02 -0.45
C ALA A 364 23.76 -24.94 -1.55
N GLU A 365 23.19 -26.08 -1.16
CA GLU A 365 22.56 -27.05 -2.06
C GLU A 365 21.25 -26.54 -2.68
N ASN A 366 20.55 -25.59 -2.05
CA ASN A 366 19.25 -25.08 -2.47
C ASN A 366 19.36 -23.75 -3.23
N TYR A 367 20.46 -23.03 -3.08
CA TYR A 367 20.60 -21.69 -3.63
C TYR A 367 20.48 -21.64 -5.15
N GLU A 368 21.20 -22.51 -5.87
CA GLU A 368 21.14 -22.58 -7.33
C GLU A 368 19.77 -23.06 -7.83
N PRO A 369 19.25 -24.23 -7.37
CA PRO A 369 18.00 -24.78 -7.92
C PRO A 369 16.74 -24.00 -7.51
N LEU A 370 16.78 -23.23 -6.41
CA LEU A 370 15.62 -22.46 -5.95
C LEU A 370 15.81 -20.96 -6.20
N PHE A 371 16.75 -20.30 -5.50
CA PHE A 371 16.85 -18.83 -5.50
C PHE A 371 17.24 -18.28 -6.87
N LYS A 372 18.31 -18.80 -7.49
CA LYS A 372 18.71 -18.35 -8.84
C LYS A 372 17.70 -18.73 -9.92
N LYS A 373 17.03 -19.87 -9.79
CA LYS A 373 15.95 -20.24 -10.70
C LYS A 373 14.78 -19.25 -10.58
N ALA A 374 14.40 -18.86 -9.36
CA ALA A 374 13.35 -17.87 -9.14
C ALA A 374 13.72 -16.47 -9.68
N GLN A 375 15.01 -16.05 -9.60
CA GLN A 375 15.47 -14.82 -10.23
C GLN A 375 15.28 -14.86 -11.77
N LYS A 376 15.57 -16.00 -12.41
CA LYS A 376 15.33 -16.20 -13.86
C LYS A 376 13.82 -16.19 -14.16
N ALA A 377 13.01 -16.87 -13.35
CA ALA A 377 11.55 -16.87 -13.50
C ALA A 377 10.96 -15.45 -13.37
N ARG A 378 11.41 -14.66 -12.36
CA ARG A 378 11.04 -13.25 -12.24
C ARG A 378 11.32 -12.47 -13.51
N ARG A 379 12.50 -12.66 -14.13
CA ARG A 379 12.86 -11.98 -15.38
C ARG A 379 11.94 -12.41 -16.52
N MET A 380 11.67 -13.71 -16.69
CA MET A 380 10.76 -14.23 -17.71
C MET A 380 9.34 -13.66 -17.55
N ILE A 381 8.83 -13.60 -16.31
CA ILE A 381 7.49 -13.03 -16.02
C ILE A 381 7.44 -11.55 -16.41
N VAL A 382 8.46 -10.76 -16.03
CA VAL A 382 8.54 -9.33 -16.36
C VAL A 382 8.66 -9.13 -17.88
N ASP A 383 9.53 -9.88 -18.57
CA ASP A 383 9.71 -9.77 -20.01
C ASP A 383 8.42 -10.12 -20.77
N HIS A 384 7.71 -11.17 -20.33
CA HIS A 384 6.42 -11.53 -20.89
C HIS A 384 5.37 -10.42 -20.68
N PHE A 385 5.30 -9.86 -19.47
CA PHE A 385 4.39 -8.74 -19.16
C PHE A 385 4.69 -7.53 -20.05
N GLU A 386 5.96 -7.14 -20.21
CA GLU A 386 6.37 -6.03 -21.06
C GLU A 386 6.01 -6.28 -22.53
N GLN A 387 6.21 -7.50 -23.01
CA GLN A 387 5.89 -7.87 -24.39
C GLN A 387 4.38 -7.92 -24.63
N SER A 388 3.59 -8.47 -23.70
CA SER A 388 2.14 -8.62 -23.85
C SER A 388 1.40 -7.26 -23.86
N LYS A 389 1.96 -6.22 -23.23
CA LYS A 389 1.36 -4.89 -23.16
C LYS A 389 1.94 -3.85 -24.13
N LYS A 390 2.79 -4.25 -25.10
CA LYS A 390 3.49 -3.31 -26.00
C LYS A 390 2.55 -2.39 -26.80
N ASP A 391 1.34 -2.85 -27.07
CA ASP A 391 0.36 -2.13 -27.89
C ASP A 391 -0.64 -1.31 -27.07
N VAL A 392 -0.46 -1.22 -25.73
CA VAL A 392 -1.33 -0.46 -24.84
C VAL A 392 -0.53 0.50 -23.95
N ASP A 393 -1.18 1.52 -23.47
CA ASP A 393 -0.57 2.56 -22.63
C ASP A 393 -0.66 2.18 -21.16
N VAL A 394 -1.76 1.55 -20.73
CA VAL A 394 -2.04 1.10 -19.37
C VAL A 394 -2.75 -0.26 -19.41
N VAL A 395 -2.33 -1.18 -18.56
CA VAL A 395 -3.05 -2.43 -18.30
C VAL A 395 -3.99 -2.23 -17.12
N PHE A 396 -5.22 -2.74 -17.21
CA PHE A 396 -6.17 -2.73 -16.11
C PHE A 396 -6.66 -4.14 -15.74
N GLY A 397 -6.99 -4.32 -14.48
CA GLY A 397 -7.48 -5.57 -13.91
C GLY A 397 -8.15 -5.34 -12.57
N LEU A 398 -8.46 -6.40 -11.83
CA LEU A 398 -9.03 -6.30 -10.50
C LEU A 398 -7.94 -6.05 -9.44
N GLY A 399 -8.23 -5.25 -8.43
CA GLY A 399 -7.35 -5.00 -7.28
C GLY A 399 -7.46 -6.07 -6.18
N ALA A 400 -8.41 -6.98 -6.30
CA ALA A 400 -8.57 -8.20 -5.51
C ALA A 400 -9.48 -9.16 -6.28
N SER A 401 -9.29 -10.46 -6.10
CA SER A 401 -10.08 -11.50 -6.79
C SER A 401 -11.53 -11.59 -6.34
N ASN A 402 -11.81 -11.15 -5.11
CA ASN A 402 -13.15 -11.18 -4.51
C ASN A 402 -13.30 -10.04 -3.48
N PHE A 403 -14.52 -9.88 -2.98
CA PHE A 403 -14.81 -9.01 -1.84
C PHE A 403 -14.09 -9.48 -0.56
N ALA A 404 -14.01 -8.60 0.45
CA ALA A 404 -13.39 -8.91 1.73
C ALA A 404 -13.99 -10.17 2.35
N ALA A 405 -13.15 -11.20 2.55
CA ALA A 405 -13.57 -12.47 3.15
C ALA A 405 -13.77 -12.33 4.67
N ALA A 406 -14.61 -13.19 5.24
CA ALA A 406 -14.77 -13.23 6.67
C ALA A 406 -13.48 -13.72 7.36
N ILE A 407 -13.18 -13.17 8.53
CA ILE A 407 -12.01 -13.60 9.32
C ILE A 407 -12.08 -15.09 9.66
N GLU A 408 -13.29 -15.60 9.85
CA GLU A 408 -13.51 -17.02 10.14
C GLU A 408 -13.12 -17.92 8.96
N ASP A 409 -13.36 -17.48 7.72
CA ASP A 409 -12.96 -18.23 6.51
C ASP A 409 -11.43 -18.38 6.44
N TYR A 410 -10.67 -17.35 6.83
CA TYR A 410 -9.21 -17.43 6.93
C TYR A 410 -8.74 -18.42 8.00
N LYS A 411 -9.42 -18.48 9.16
CA LYS A 411 -9.09 -19.43 10.24
C LYS A 411 -9.35 -20.88 9.83
N GLN A 412 -10.38 -21.11 9.04
CA GLN A 412 -10.77 -22.44 8.54
C GLN A 412 -10.01 -22.82 7.26
N GLY A 413 -9.18 -21.94 6.70
CA GLY A 413 -8.49 -22.18 5.44
C GLY A 413 -9.40 -22.17 4.21
N LEU A 414 -10.57 -21.55 4.32
CA LEU A 414 -11.56 -21.44 3.23
C LEU A 414 -11.40 -20.18 2.39
N ALA A 415 -10.63 -19.19 2.87
CA ALA A 415 -10.34 -17.99 2.12
C ALA A 415 -9.18 -18.25 1.14
N ASP A 416 -9.51 -18.44 -0.13
CA ASP A 416 -8.55 -18.66 -1.20
C ASP A 416 -8.02 -17.36 -1.79
N THR A 417 -6.73 -17.38 -2.17
CA THR A 417 -6.16 -16.47 -3.15
C THR A 417 -6.19 -17.16 -4.51
N ASN A 418 -6.39 -16.42 -5.58
CA ASN A 418 -6.36 -16.96 -6.92
C ASN A 418 -5.36 -16.21 -7.82
N LEU A 419 -5.22 -16.64 -9.08
CA LEU A 419 -4.28 -16.05 -10.03
C LEU A 419 -4.49 -14.55 -10.27
N ILE A 420 -5.71 -14.03 -10.05
CA ILE A 420 -6.01 -12.58 -10.13
C ILE A 420 -5.24 -11.82 -9.05
N ASP A 421 -5.18 -12.36 -7.82
CA ASP A 421 -4.43 -11.75 -6.71
C ASP A 421 -2.92 -11.81 -6.97
N ASP A 422 -2.42 -12.92 -7.50
CA ASP A 422 -1.00 -13.13 -7.78
C ASP A 422 -0.49 -12.15 -8.84
N PHE A 423 -1.34 -11.78 -9.81
CA PHE A 423 -1.02 -10.83 -10.88
C PHE A 423 -0.52 -9.47 -10.34
N LEU A 424 -1.04 -9.01 -9.19
CA LEU A 424 -0.62 -7.74 -8.59
C LEU A 424 0.89 -7.69 -8.29
N SER A 425 1.51 -8.83 -7.97
CA SER A 425 2.94 -8.90 -7.65
C SER A 425 3.86 -8.63 -8.84
N ILE A 426 3.36 -8.77 -10.08
CA ILE A 426 4.13 -8.49 -11.31
C ILE A 426 4.60 -7.03 -11.33
N ALA A 427 3.78 -6.10 -10.85
CA ALA A 427 4.15 -4.69 -10.77
C ALA A 427 5.32 -4.43 -9.79
N ASN A 428 5.51 -5.28 -8.75
CA ASN A 428 6.67 -5.20 -7.86
C ASN A 428 7.89 -5.87 -8.48
N PHE A 429 7.71 -6.98 -9.20
CA PHE A 429 8.79 -7.65 -9.91
C PHE A 429 9.48 -6.72 -10.91
N GLY A 430 8.69 -5.99 -11.68
CA GLY A 430 9.19 -5.07 -12.69
C GLY A 430 9.42 -3.64 -12.19
N GLY A 431 9.03 -3.30 -10.95
CA GLY A 431 9.15 -1.94 -10.41
C GLY A 431 8.19 -0.93 -11.08
N HIS A 432 7.11 -1.40 -11.70
CA HIS A 432 6.12 -0.56 -12.39
C HIS A 432 5.26 0.24 -11.43
N PRO A 433 4.83 1.47 -11.76
CA PRO A 433 3.80 2.17 -11.01
C PRO A 433 2.47 1.43 -11.14
N SER A 434 1.71 1.36 -10.05
CA SER A 434 0.42 0.70 -10.01
C SER A 434 -0.53 1.38 -9.03
N ILE A 435 -1.77 1.61 -9.45
CA ILE A 435 -2.80 2.26 -8.65
C ILE A 435 -4.06 1.42 -8.62
N THR A 436 -4.67 1.30 -7.45
CA THR A 436 -6.03 0.76 -7.29
C THR A 436 -6.97 1.89 -6.93
N ILE A 437 -8.11 1.96 -7.63
CA ILE A 437 -9.20 2.91 -7.35
C ILE A 437 -10.49 2.15 -7.04
N PRO A 438 -11.40 2.69 -6.22
CA PRO A 438 -12.73 2.08 -6.00
C PRO A 438 -13.47 1.89 -7.33
N MET A 439 -14.13 0.72 -7.50
CA MET A 439 -14.85 0.45 -8.75
C MET A 439 -16.14 -0.33 -8.53
N ILE A 440 -16.08 -1.52 -7.96
CA ILE A 440 -17.22 -2.43 -7.80
C ILE A 440 -17.66 -2.41 -6.35
N LYS A 441 -18.98 -2.44 -6.12
CA LYS A 441 -19.59 -2.48 -4.79
C LYS A 441 -20.73 -3.47 -4.75
N ASN A 442 -20.81 -4.32 -3.72
CA ASN A 442 -21.92 -5.24 -3.52
C ASN A 442 -22.99 -4.66 -2.56
N ARG A 443 -24.06 -5.43 -2.33
CA ARG A 443 -25.18 -5.03 -1.47
C ARG A 443 -24.78 -4.84 0.00
N ASP A 444 -23.72 -5.51 0.45
CA ASP A 444 -23.16 -5.38 1.82
C ASP A 444 -22.19 -4.21 1.95
N ASN A 445 -22.08 -3.38 0.92
CA ASN A 445 -21.09 -2.28 0.82
C ASN A 445 -19.62 -2.71 0.80
N LEU A 446 -19.33 -3.98 0.58
CA LEU A 446 -17.97 -4.44 0.32
C LEU A 446 -17.56 -4.06 -1.10
N THR A 447 -16.26 -3.85 -1.30
CA THR A 447 -15.73 -3.31 -2.56
C THR A 447 -14.67 -4.20 -3.18
N VAL A 448 -14.56 -4.11 -4.51
CA VAL A 448 -13.41 -4.55 -5.29
C VAL A 448 -12.97 -3.40 -6.20
N GLY A 449 -11.71 -3.01 -6.08
CA GLY A 449 -11.14 -1.91 -6.86
C GLY A 449 -10.69 -2.31 -8.24
N LEU A 450 -10.58 -1.33 -9.13
CA LEU A 450 -9.89 -1.45 -10.40
C LEU A 450 -8.40 -1.14 -10.20
N ASN A 451 -7.52 -2.05 -10.57
CA ASN A 451 -6.09 -1.85 -10.56
C ASN A 451 -5.58 -1.48 -11.95
N LEU A 452 -4.72 -0.48 -12.01
CA LEU A 452 -4.05 -0.02 -13.21
C LEU A 452 -2.54 -0.20 -13.06
N VAL A 453 -1.85 -0.55 -14.15
CA VAL A 453 -0.38 -0.69 -14.22
C VAL A 453 0.12 -0.05 -15.51
N SER A 454 1.18 0.77 -15.44
CA SER A 454 1.83 1.34 -16.63
C SER A 454 3.32 1.01 -16.68
N ASN A 455 4.04 1.53 -17.65
CA ASN A 455 5.50 1.38 -17.72
C ASN A 455 6.20 2.14 -16.59
N GLN A 456 7.39 1.68 -16.21
CA GLN A 456 8.24 2.42 -15.27
C GLN A 456 8.38 3.89 -15.71
N PHE A 457 8.34 4.78 -14.73
CA PHE A 457 8.42 6.24 -14.89
C PHE A 457 7.26 6.91 -15.64
N ASN A 458 6.19 6.15 -15.96
CA ASN A 458 4.92 6.70 -16.47
C ASN A 458 3.88 6.88 -15.35
N ASP A 459 4.35 7.32 -14.16
CA ASP A 459 3.48 7.63 -13.03
C ASP A 459 2.48 8.74 -13.34
N ASP A 460 2.85 9.70 -14.21
CA ASP A 460 1.98 10.75 -14.70
C ASP A 460 0.81 10.20 -15.53
N LEU A 461 1.10 9.30 -16.47
CA LEU A 461 0.07 8.67 -17.31
C LEU A 461 -0.92 7.84 -16.49
N ILE A 462 -0.43 7.00 -15.55
CA ILE A 462 -1.31 6.14 -14.76
C ILE A 462 -2.20 6.96 -13.82
N ILE A 463 -1.68 8.03 -13.21
CA ILE A 463 -2.44 8.96 -12.37
C ILE A 463 -3.49 9.71 -13.21
N LYS A 464 -3.12 10.19 -14.41
CA LYS A 464 -4.07 10.82 -15.34
C LYS A 464 -5.19 9.86 -15.73
N THR A 465 -4.85 8.62 -16.06
CA THR A 465 -5.81 7.56 -16.41
C THR A 465 -6.77 7.29 -15.26
N ALA A 466 -6.25 7.08 -14.05
CA ALA A 466 -7.05 6.87 -12.86
C ALA A 466 -7.97 8.04 -12.54
N TYR A 467 -7.49 9.27 -12.68
CA TYR A 467 -8.27 10.49 -12.49
C TYR A 467 -9.43 10.61 -13.50
N LEU A 468 -9.17 10.28 -14.76
CA LEU A 468 -10.21 10.28 -15.79
C LEU A 468 -11.31 9.25 -15.48
N ILE A 469 -10.91 8.03 -15.06
CA ILE A 469 -11.86 6.97 -14.66
C ILE A 469 -12.65 7.40 -13.42
N GLU A 470 -11.98 7.90 -12.36
CA GLU A 470 -12.63 8.41 -11.14
C GLU A 470 -13.67 9.49 -11.46
N THR A 471 -13.29 10.45 -12.34
CA THR A 471 -14.18 11.56 -12.73
C THR A 471 -15.42 11.06 -13.45
N GLU A 472 -15.29 10.10 -14.37
CA GLU A 472 -16.43 9.54 -15.08
C GLU A 472 -17.29 8.66 -14.16
N LEU A 473 -16.67 7.93 -13.24
CA LEU A 473 -17.36 7.11 -12.25
C LEU A 473 -18.21 7.98 -11.30
N ASP A 474 -17.66 9.09 -10.81
CA ASP A 474 -18.38 10.05 -9.96
C ASP A 474 -19.64 10.63 -10.67
N LYS A 475 -19.58 10.89 -11.98
CA LYS A 475 -20.73 11.34 -12.78
C LYS A 475 -21.83 10.28 -12.90
N ASN A 476 -21.47 9.00 -12.80
CA ASN A 476 -22.35 7.85 -13.00
C ASN A 476 -22.76 7.16 -11.68
N GLY A 477 -22.68 7.86 -10.54
CA GLY A 477 -23.15 7.35 -9.24
C GLY A 477 -22.06 6.72 -8.35
N GLY A 478 -20.80 6.79 -8.76
CA GLY A 478 -19.63 6.52 -7.90
C GLY A 478 -19.15 5.07 -7.81
N ASN A 479 -19.98 4.07 -8.12
CA ASN A 479 -19.57 2.65 -8.14
C ASN A 479 -20.45 1.83 -9.10
N ILE A 480 -19.90 0.74 -9.61
CA ILE A 480 -20.62 -0.27 -10.38
C ILE A 480 -21.15 -1.33 -9.41
N ASN A 481 -22.44 -1.58 -9.45
CA ASN A 481 -23.09 -2.57 -8.60
C ASN A 481 -22.85 -4.00 -9.12
N ALA A 482 -22.36 -4.87 -8.21
CA ALA A 482 -22.26 -6.32 -8.42
C ALA A 482 -23.63 -7.00 -8.32
#